data_42fe0a332f47ac8c70a761a046bc6b7b
#
_entry.id   42fe0a332f47ac8c70a761a046bc6b7b
#
_cell.length_a   1.000
_cell.length_b   1.000
_cell.length_c   1.000
_cell.angle_alpha   90.00
_cell.angle_beta   90.00
_cell.angle_gamma   90.00
#
_symmetry.space_group_name_H-M   'P 1'
#
loop_
_entity.id
_entity.type
_entity.pdbx_description
1 polymer ?
#
loop_
_entity_poly.entity_id
_entity_poly.type
_entity_poly.pdbx_seq_one_letter_code
_entity_poly.pdbx_strand_id
1 'polypeptide(L)'
;FRRVLFRSVFAPYGKMTETDIYGNEIGEFSATDFMAEGLYSRLLAENFRVGLGFKLIFSSIAEEKSFGFGFDVGANYFNKEKDISLGFAVRNIGAQLATYTDTPDSRDRLPWNMQLGFTKGLEHAPFKFSVTYTDINRWDLSYTKYNEVDKNTLDGEDLDATQEIKWGDMLMRHFVFSVEFVPRDEFSLVVGYNCRRGREYQLADSRSGAGFSFGLNLNIKNVYVGAAYSIYGKAANVFGATVGYKINRPEYVETIEPGEQY
;
A
#
# COMPACT_ATOMS: atom_id res chain seq x y z
N PHE A 1 9.83 -5.43 -23.68
CA PHE A 1 8.42 -5.45 -23.26
C PHE A 1 8.10 -4.16 -22.54
N ARG A 2 7.06 -3.43 -23.00
CA ARG A 2 6.51 -2.23 -22.37
C ARG A 2 5.14 -2.60 -21.81
N ARG A 3 4.85 -2.20 -20.57
CA ARG A 3 3.53 -2.41 -19.97
C ARG A 3 2.98 -1.07 -19.50
N VAL A 4 1.69 -0.85 -19.80
CA VAL A 4 0.90 0.26 -19.26
C VAL A 4 -0.25 -0.37 -18.49
N LEU A 5 -0.47 0.09 -17.27
CA LEU A 5 -1.55 -0.35 -16.41
C LEU A 5 -2.29 0.88 -15.91
N PHE A 6 -3.60 0.79 -15.81
CA PHE A 6 -4.43 1.78 -15.16
C PHE A 6 -5.11 1.12 -13.97
N ARG A 7 -5.15 1.83 -12.86
CA ARG A 7 -5.81 1.40 -11.64
C ARG A 7 -6.63 2.57 -11.09
N SER A 8 -7.81 2.27 -10.56
CA SER A 8 -8.57 3.22 -9.76
C SER A 8 -8.94 2.59 -8.42
N VAL A 9 -9.03 3.41 -7.40
CA VAL A 9 -9.51 3.04 -6.08
C VAL A 9 -10.64 3.98 -5.72
N PHE A 10 -11.75 3.43 -5.28
CA PHE A 10 -12.89 4.18 -4.78
C PHE A 10 -13.19 3.71 -3.35
N ALA A 11 -13.18 4.62 -2.41
CA ALA A 11 -13.37 4.34 -0.99
C ALA A 11 -14.51 5.21 -0.45
N PRO A 12 -15.76 4.70 -0.44
CA PRO A 12 -16.87 5.36 0.24
C PRO A 12 -16.83 5.03 1.72
N TYR A 13 -16.88 6.04 2.57
CA TYR A 13 -16.91 5.88 4.04
C TYR A 13 -18.33 5.79 4.61
N GLY A 14 -19.34 5.90 3.74
CA GLY A 14 -20.75 5.88 4.14
C GLY A 14 -21.23 7.21 4.69
N LYS A 15 -22.39 7.16 5.35
CA LYS A 15 -22.99 8.30 6.03
C LYS A 15 -22.50 8.36 7.45
N MET A 16 -22.19 9.55 7.93
CA MET A 16 -21.75 9.85 9.29
C MET A 16 -22.70 10.90 9.86
N THR A 17 -23.03 10.76 11.15
CA THR A 17 -23.86 11.73 11.86
C THR A 17 -23.06 13.00 12.13
N GLU A 18 -23.62 14.14 11.76
CA GLU A 18 -23.08 15.45 12.09
C GLU A 18 -23.65 15.90 13.43
N THR A 19 -22.77 16.31 14.34
CA THR A 19 -23.17 16.77 15.68
C THR A 19 -22.67 18.17 15.94
N ASP A 20 -23.43 18.95 16.74
CA ASP A 20 -22.98 20.23 17.25
C ASP A 20 -21.93 20.06 18.37
N ILE A 21 -21.41 21.19 18.88
CA ILE A 21 -20.41 21.20 19.98
C ILE A 21 -20.97 20.64 21.31
N TYR A 22 -22.27 20.46 21.42
CA TYR A 22 -22.96 19.90 22.59
C TYR A 22 -23.31 18.43 22.41
N GLY A 23 -23.03 17.85 21.22
CA GLY A 23 -23.32 16.45 20.90
C GLY A 23 -24.72 16.21 20.37
N ASN A 24 -25.50 17.23 20.05
CA ASN A 24 -26.81 17.06 19.42
C ASN A 24 -26.64 16.75 17.94
N GLU A 25 -27.43 15.82 17.43
CA GLU A 25 -27.45 15.50 16.00
C GLU A 25 -28.06 16.66 15.19
N ILE A 26 -27.30 17.21 14.24
CA ILE A 26 -27.72 18.32 13.38
C ILE A 26 -27.89 17.95 11.93
N GLY A 27 -27.31 16.78 11.51
CA GLY A 27 -27.39 16.32 10.14
C GLY A 27 -26.65 15.00 9.87
N GLU A 28 -26.52 14.69 8.60
CA GLU A 28 -25.69 13.59 8.10
C GLU A 28 -24.75 14.13 7.01
N PHE A 29 -23.52 13.67 7.00
CA PHE A 29 -22.57 13.93 5.92
C PHE A 29 -21.95 12.62 5.41
N SER A 30 -21.30 12.67 4.26
CA SER A 30 -20.56 11.55 3.71
C SER A 30 -19.13 11.94 3.37
N ALA A 31 -18.24 10.95 3.41
CA ALA A 31 -16.87 11.10 2.92
C ALA A 31 -16.58 10.05 1.83
N THR A 32 -15.79 10.44 0.85
CA THR A 32 -15.43 9.60 -0.29
C THR A 32 -14.04 9.95 -0.80
N ASP A 33 -13.20 8.93 -0.98
CA ASP A 33 -11.91 9.08 -1.65
C ASP A 33 -11.93 8.38 -3.01
N PHE A 34 -11.33 9.01 -4.00
CA PHE A 34 -11.10 8.46 -5.31
C PHE A 34 -9.66 8.67 -5.73
N MET A 35 -9.02 7.61 -6.20
CA MET A 35 -7.68 7.67 -6.77
C MET A 35 -7.67 7.02 -8.15
N ALA A 36 -7.07 7.72 -9.12
CA ALA A 36 -6.74 7.16 -10.43
C ALA A 36 -5.22 7.10 -10.58
N GLU A 37 -4.69 5.98 -11.05
CA GLU A 37 -3.25 5.76 -11.21
C GLU A 37 -2.95 5.19 -12.60
N GLY A 38 -1.99 5.80 -13.29
CA GLY A 38 -1.38 5.28 -14.50
C GLY A 38 0.03 4.79 -14.22
N LEU A 39 0.34 3.56 -14.59
CA LEU A 39 1.65 2.92 -14.39
C LEU A 39 2.26 2.58 -15.74
N TYR A 40 3.50 2.96 -15.94
CA TYR A 40 4.30 2.58 -17.10
C TYR A 40 5.52 1.79 -16.63
N SER A 41 5.78 0.66 -17.26
CA SER A 41 6.99 -0.10 -16.97
C SER A 41 7.67 -0.61 -18.25
N ARG A 42 9.01 -0.65 -18.22
CA ARG A 42 9.86 -1.11 -19.30
C ARG A 42 10.96 -2.02 -18.79
N LEU A 43 11.24 -3.06 -19.56
CA LEU A 43 12.42 -3.89 -19.37
C LEU A 43 13.64 -3.13 -19.95
N LEU A 44 14.63 -2.82 -19.13
CA LEU A 44 15.87 -2.15 -19.56
C LEU A 44 16.95 -3.16 -19.92
N ALA A 45 16.99 -4.29 -19.22
CA ALA A 45 17.86 -5.42 -19.49
C ALA A 45 17.08 -6.71 -19.27
N GLU A 46 17.63 -7.86 -19.64
CA GLU A 46 16.97 -9.16 -19.59
C GLU A 46 16.29 -9.45 -18.24
N ASN A 47 16.95 -9.09 -17.16
CA ASN A 47 16.47 -9.34 -15.79
C ASN A 47 16.16 -8.05 -15.00
N PHE A 48 16.15 -6.89 -15.65
CA PHE A 48 16.00 -5.61 -14.97
C PHE A 48 14.88 -4.77 -15.57
N ARG A 49 13.90 -4.43 -14.75
CA ARG A 49 12.73 -3.63 -15.11
C ARG A 49 12.68 -2.36 -14.29
N VAL A 50 12.27 -1.26 -14.91
CA VAL A 50 11.92 -0.01 -14.24
C VAL A 50 10.48 0.35 -14.50
N GLY A 51 9.91 1.14 -13.59
CA GLY A 51 8.53 1.61 -13.68
C GLY A 51 8.37 3.01 -13.12
N LEU A 52 7.43 3.72 -13.69
CA LEU A 52 6.96 5.02 -13.25
C LEU A 52 5.46 4.96 -13.06
N GLY A 53 4.97 5.57 -12.00
CA GLY A 53 3.55 5.73 -11.72
C GLY A 53 3.19 7.20 -11.58
N PHE A 54 2.02 7.57 -12.04
CA PHE A 54 1.40 8.86 -11.80
C PHE A 54 0.00 8.64 -11.25
N LYS A 55 -0.33 9.30 -10.16
CA LYS A 55 -1.64 9.18 -9.52
C LYS A 55 -2.28 10.54 -9.26
N LEU A 56 -3.59 10.57 -9.40
CA LEU A 56 -4.46 11.67 -9.04
C LEU A 56 -5.34 11.22 -7.89
N ILE A 57 -5.48 12.05 -6.89
CA ILE A 57 -6.21 11.76 -5.65
C ILE A 57 -7.25 12.85 -5.47
N PHE A 58 -8.51 12.44 -5.36
CA PHE A 58 -9.64 13.30 -5.06
C PHE A 58 -10.25 12.83 -3.75
N SER A 59 -10.50 13.74 -2.85
CA SER A 59 -11.17 13.46 -1.59
C SER A 59 -12.27 14.48 -1.34
N SER A 60 -13.40 14.01 -0.81
CA SER A 60 -14.53 14.85 -0.45
C SER A 60 -15.02 14.44 0.93
N ILE A 61 -15.16 15.39 1.82
CA ILE A 61 -15.68 15.22 3.19
C ILE A 61 -16.73 16.30 3.41
N ALA A 62 -17.99 15.89 3.58
CA ALA A 62 -19.13 16.83 3.59
C ALA A 62 -19.16 17.68 2.33
N GLU A 63 -19.08 19.00 2.46
CA GLU A 63 -19.04 19.97 1.35
C GLU A 63 -17.62 20.28 0.87
N GLU A 64 -16.62 19.90 1.66
CA GLU A 64 -15.21 20.21 1.42
C GLU A 64 -14.57 19.22 0.46
N LYS A 65 -13.68 19.71 -0.41
CA LYS A 65 -13.02 18.91 -1.43
C LYS A 65 -11.51 19.13 -1.40
N SER A 66 -10.78 18.06 -1.65
CA SER A 66 -9.34 18.08 -1.76
C SER A 66 -8.89 17.38 -3.04
N PHE A 67 -7.81 17.88 -3.62
CA PHE A 67 -7.19 17.31 -4.80
C PHE A 67 -5.67 17.27 -4.63
N GLY A 68 -5.09 16.14 -4.96
CA GLY A 68 -3.64 15.93 -4.92
C GLY A 68 -3.14 15.09 -6.09
N PHE A 69 -1.83 15.11 -6.27
CA PHE A 69 -1.14 14.25 -7.23
C PHE A 69 0.07 13.60 -6.60
N GLY A 70 0.50 12.47 -7.16
CA GLY A 70 1.68 11.76 -6.70
C GLY A 70 2.38 11.01 -7.82
N PHE A 71 3.69 10.78 -7.63
CA PHE A 71 4.53 9.97 -8.49
C PHE A 71 5.09 8.80 -7.70
N ASP A 72 5.22 7.67 -8.40
CA ASP A 72 5.91 6.48 -7.93
C ASP A 72 7.02 6.15 -8.90
N VAL A 73 8.18 5.71 -8.38
CA VAL A 73 9.31 5.22 -9.17
C VAL A 73 9.70 3.87 -8.61
N GLY A 74 9.95 2.91 -9.48
CA GLY A 74 10.37 1.58 -9.04
C GLY A 74 11.36 0.92 -10.00
N ALA A 75 12.17 0.04 -9.43
CA ALA A 75 13.08 -0.83 -10.16
C ALA A 75 12.95 -2.25 -9.61
N ASN A 76 13.06 -3.23 -10.48
CA ASN A 76 12.99 -4.63 -10.11
C ASN A 76 14.03 -5.42 -10.90
N TYR A 77 14.88 -6.14 -10.19
CA TYR A 77 15.71 -7.20 -10.72
C TYR A 77 15.02 -8.55 -10.46
N PHE A 78 14.98 -9.41 -11.45
CA PHE A 78 14.41 -10.75 -11.31
C PHE A 78 15.25 -11.78 -12.06
N ASN A 79 15.43 -12.92 -11.44
CA ASN A 79 16.08 -14.08 -12.03
C ASN A 79 15.07 -15.22 -12.08
N LYS A 80 14.66 -15.60 -13.29
CA LYS A 80 13.62 -16.63 -13.48
C LYS A 80 14.12 -18.03 -13.14
N GLU A 81 15.41 -18.33 -13.40
CA GLU A 81 15.98 -19.65 -13.13
C GLU A 81 16.05 -19.95 -11.63
N LYS A 82 16.38 -18.92 -10.83
CA LYS A 82 16.49 -19.05 -9.38
C LYS A 82 15.21 -18.68 -8.64
N ASP A 83 14.17 -18.24 -9.36
CA ASP A 83 12.93 -17.64 -8.82
C ASP A 83 13.21 -16.60 -7.71
N ILE A 84 14.11 -15.65 -8.02
CA ILE A 84 14.49 -14.57 -7.11
C ILE A 84 14.06 -13.24 -7.73
N SER A 85 13.49 -12.37 -6.88
CA SER A 85 13.18 -10.99 -7.25
C SER A 85 13.67 -10.02 -6.16
N LEU A 86 14.31 -8.94 -6.59
CA LEU A 86 14.70 -7.80 -5.77
C LEU A 86 14.01 -6.56 -6.31
N GLY A 87 13.24 -5.88 -5.47
CA GLY A 87 12.51 -4.69 -5.84
C GLY A 87 12.89 -3.49 -4.97
N PHE A 88 13.01 -2.33 -5.59
CA PHE A 88 13.12 -1.04 -4.93
C PHE A 88 12.03 -0.12 -5.42
N ALA A 89 11.40 0.63 -4.53
CA ALA A 89 10.39 1.60 -4.90
C ALA A 89 10.42 2.84 -4.00
N VAL A 90 10.20 3.99 -4.61
CA VAL A 90 9.89 5.25 -3.94
C VAL A 90 8.45 5.60 -4.32
N ARG A 91 7.58 5.76 -3.33
CA ARG A 91 6.15 5.92 -3.55
C ARG A 91 5.62 7.22 -2.95
N ASN A 92 4.53 7.73 -3.55
CA ASN A 92 3.79 8.89 -3.07
C ASN A 92 4.62 10.19 -3.02
N ILE A 93 5.53 10.39 -3.98
CA ILE A 93 6.23 11.68 -4.12
C ILE A 93 5.22 12.68 -4.70
N GLY A 94 4.68 13.56 -3.88
CA GLY A 94 3.64 14.47 -4.36
C GLY A 94 3.14 15.41 -3.27
N ALA A 95 2.11 16.18 -3.64
CA ALA A 95 1.53 17.17 -2.77
C ALA A 95 0.03 17.34 -3.05
N GLN A 96 -0.65 17.89 -2.09
CA GLN A 96 -2.00 18.38 -2.19
C GLN A 96 -1.99 19.74 -2.93
N LEU A 97 -2.82 19.89 -3.94
CA LEU A 97 -2.96 21.13 -4.73
C LEU A 97 -4.14 21.98 -4.23
N ALA A 98 -5.25 21.32 -3.88
CA ALA A 98 -6.39 21.93 -3.25
C ALA A 98 -6.63 21.24 -1.90
N THR A 99 -6.83 22.04 -0.87
CA THR A 99 -7.06 21.60 0.50
C THR A 99 -8.52 21.76 0.86
N TYR A 100 -8.98 21.10 1.91
CA TYR A 100 -10.37 21.23 2.41
C TYR A 100 -10.69 22.65 2.92
N THR A 101 -9.68 23.42 3.29
CA THR A 101 -9.83 24.80 3.76
C THR A 101 -9.04 25.74 2.85
N ASP A 102 -9.59 26.92 2.55
CA ASP A 102 -8.94 27.94 1.69
C ASP A 102 -7.70 28.61 2.31
N THR A 103 -7.17 28.06 3.41
CA THR A 103 -5.97 28.59 4.06
C THR A 103 -4.70 28.19 3.29
N PRO A 104 -3.88 29.14 2.82
CA PRO A 104 -2.70 28.84 2.00
C PRO A 104 -1.66 27.93 2.65
N ASP A 105 -1.57 27.88 3.98
CA ASP A 105 -0.61 27.09 4.75
C ASP A 105 -1.09 25.66 5.06
N SER A 106 -2.28 25.26 4.61
CA SER A 106 -2.86 23.95 4.90
C SER A 106 -2.49 22.86 3.88
N ARG A 107 -1.58 23.14 2.94
CA ARG A 107 -1.16 22.17 1.91
C ARG A 107 -0.18 21.16 2.48
N ASP A 108 -0.62 19.91 2.56
CA ASP A 108 0.21 18.80 3.00
C ASP A 108 0.97 18.15 1.85
N ARG A 109 2.17 17.66 2.17
CA ARG A 109 2.90 16.75 1.29
C ARG A 109 2.34 15.35 1.46
N LEU A 110 2.26 14.59 0.37
CA LEU A 110 1.91 13.19 0.49
C LEU A 110 2.97 12.45 1.33
N PRO A 111 2.56 11.49 2.15
CA PRO A 111 3.48 10.68 2.93
C PRO A 111 4.27 9.75 1.99
N TRP A 112 5.39 10.24 1.47
CA TRP A 112 6.26 9.45 0.61
C TRP A 112 7.05 8.43 1.41
N ASN A 113 7.28 7.28 0.82
CA ASN A 113 8.10 6.26 1.45
C ASN A 113 9.00 5.54 0.44
N MET A 114 10.13 5.00 0.96
CA MET A 114 11.05 4.14 0.24
C MET A 114 10.91 2.71 0.74
N GLN A 115 10.94 1.76 -0.19
CA GLN A 115 10.75 0.34 0.10
C GLN A 115 11.78 -0.50 -0.65
N LEU A 116 12.27 -1.55 0.01
CA LEU A 116 13.10 -2.58 -0.58
C LEU A 116 12.43 -3.93 -0.36
N GLY A 117 12.22 -4.69 -1.42
CA GLY A 117 11.56 -5.99 -1.38
C GLY A 117 12.47 -7.10 -1.90
N PHE A 118 12.42 -8.24 -1.25
CA PHE A 118 13.04 -9.48 -1.67
C PHE A 118 12.01 -10.59 -1.73
N THR A 119 11.99 -11.35 -2.83
CA THR A 119 11.13 -12.53 -2.97
C THR A 119 11.95 -13.71 -3.46
N LYS A 120 11.72 -14.88 -2.87
CA LYS A 120 12.31 -16.16 -3.26
C LYS A 120 11.20 -17.19 -3.38
N GLY A 121 11.10 -17.78 -4.56
CA GLY A 121 10.29 -18.99 -4.78
C GLY A 121 11.07 -20.26 -4.48
N LEU A 122 10.37 -21.29 -4.07
CA LEU A 122 10.93 -22.63 -3.86
C LEU A 122 10.83 -23.44 -5.15
N GLU A 123 11.93 -24.11 -5.54
CA GLU A 123 12.02 -24.87 -6.80
C GLU A 123 11.11 -26.10 -6.82
N HIS A 124 10.89 -26.73 -5.65
CA HIS A 124 10.16 -28.00 -5.54
C HIS A 124 8.84 -27.89 -4.74
N ALA A 125 8.42 -26.66 -4.42
CA ALA A 125 7.18 -26.42 -3.70
C ALA A 125 6.51 -25.13 -4.21
N PRO A 126 5.18 -25.09 -4.26
CA PRO A 126 4.43 -23.97 -4.81
C PRO A 126 4.36 -22.78 -3.83
N PHE A 127 5.48 -22.44 -3.19
CA PHE A 127 5.56 -21.36 -2.21
C PHE A 127 6.58 -20.31 -2.62
N LYS A 128 6.20 -19.02 -2.46
CA LYS A 128 7.09 -17.87 -2.55
C LYS A 128 7.09 -17.12 -1.23
N PHE A 129 8.27 -16.81 -0.74
CA PHE A 129 8.48 -16.03 0.47
C PHE A 129 8.93 -14.63 0.09
N SER A 130 8.29 -13.62 0.67
CA SER A 130 8.67 -12.24 0.43
C SER A 130 8.90 -11.51 1.75
N VAL A 131 9.92 -10.67 1.75
CA VAL A 131 10.25 -9.75 2.84
C VAL A 131 10.34 -8.36 2.23
N THR A 132 9.61 -7.42 2.79
CA THR A 132 9.67 -6.01 2.37
C THR A 132 10.10 -5.16 3.56
N TYR A 133 11.13 -4.37 3.36
CA TYR A 133 11.59 -3.33 4.26
C TYR A 133 10.98 -2.00 3.81
N THR A 134 10.13 -1.42 4.64
CA THR A 134 9.34 -0.22 4.32
C THR A 134 9.82 1.00 5.10
N ASP A 135 9.42 2.19 4.67
CA ASP A 135 9.71 3.47 5.33
C ASP A 135 11.22 3.70 5.57
N ILE A 136 12.09 3.27 4.61
CA ILE A 136 13.57 3.40 4.69
C ILE A 136 13.99 4.86 4.92
N ASN A 137 13.23 5.80 4.38
CA ASN A 137 13.46 7.24 4.50
C ASN A 137 13.16 7.81 5.90
N ARG A 138 12.55 7.04 6.78
CA ARG A 138 12.18 7.47 8.12
C ARG A 138 12.41 6.33 9.12
N TRP A 139 13.43 6.46 9.96
CA TRP A 139 13.73 5.45 10.98
C TRP A 139 12.74 5.44 12.13
N ASP A 140 12.34 6.62 12.60
CA ASP A 140 11.42 6.73 13.72
C ASP A 140 9.98 6.50 13.28
N LEU A 141 9.44 5.34 13.63
CA LEU A 141 8.05 4.92 13.47
C LEU A 141 7.35 4.83 14.83
N SER A 142 7.75 5.66 15.78
CA SER A 142 7.10 5.74 17.08
C SER A 142 5.67 6.31 16.95
N TYR A 143 4.81 5.89 17.84
CA TYR A 143 3.48 6.46 18.02
C TYR A 143 3.26 6.63 19.52
N THR A 144 2.58 7.69 19.90
CA THR A 144 2.21 7.93 21.29
C THR A 144 1.10 6.95 21.68
N LYS A 145 1.39 5.99 22.57
CA LYS A 145 0.33 5.24 23.25
C LYS A 145 -0.17 6.16 24.37
N TYR A 146 -1.45 6.48 24.34
CA TYR A 146 -2.13 6.92 25.57
C TYR A 146 -2.12 5.73 26.53
N ASN A 147 -1.23 5.74 27.50
CA ASN A 147 -1.36 4.84 28.64
C ASN A 147 -2.63 5.24 29.37
N GLU A 148 -3.45 4.27 29.75
CA GLU A 148 -4.53 4.52 30.70
C GLU A 148 -3.92 5.23 31.90
N VAL A 149 -4.45 6.42 32.17
CA VAL A 149 -4.07 7.21 33.34
C VAL A 149 -4.25 6.29 34.54
N ASP A 150 -3.14 6.00 35.22
CA ASP A 150 -3.21 5.33 36.53
C ASP A 150 -4.06 6.27 37.40
N LYS A 151 -5.32 5.90 37.68
CA LYS A 151 -6.32 6.73 38.36
C LYS A 151 -5.92 7.14 39.79
N ASN A 152 -4.71 6.79 40.19
CA ASN A 152 -4.16 7.03 41.54
C ASN A 152 -3.16 8.18 41.60
N THR A 153 -2.78 8.83 40.50
CA THR A 153 -1.93 10.01 40.52
C THR A 153 -2.78 11.28 40.47
N LEU A 154 -3.10 11.84 41.61
CA LEU A 154 -3.75 13.15 41.80
C LEU A 154 -2.77 14.34 41.58
N ASP A 155 -1.51 14.07 41.27
CA ASP A 155 -0.53 15.08 40.94
C ASP A 155 -0.39 15.18 39.43
N GLY A 156 -0.70 16.38 38.90
CA GLY A 156 -0.70 16.71 37.46
C GLY A 156 0.70 16.79 36.86
N GLU A 157 1.48 15.74 37.04
CA GLU A 157 2.78 15.57 36.33
C GLU A 157 2.51 15.06 34.92
N ASP A 158 3.19 15.67 33.98
CA ASP A 158 3.10 15.53 32.54
C ASP A 158 2.95 14.06 32.06
N LEU A 159 1.81 13.77 31.47
CA LEU A 159 1.46 12.47 30.88
C LEU A 159 2.17 12.18 29.55
N ASP A 160 3.31 12.81 29.30
CA ASP A 160 4.20 12.50 28.15
C ASP A 160 5.12 11.32 28.45
N ALA A 161 4.57 10.22 28.98
CA ALA A 161 5.28 8.94 28.98
C ALA A 161 5.34 8.38 27.57
N THR A 162 6.15 8.99 26.73
CA THR A 162 6.62 8.41 25.47
C THR A 162 7.36 7.13 25.84
N GLN A 163 6.71 5.98 25.68
CA GLN A 163 7.33 4.70 25.93
C GLN A 163 8.47 4.55 24.92
N GLU A 164 9.72 4.61 25.39
CA GLU A 164 10.91 4.43 24.54
C GLU A 164 10.82 3.07 23.84
N ILE A 165 10.67 3.10 22.53
CA ILE A 165 10.59 1.89 21.73
C ILE A 165 12.01 1.35 21.57
N LYS A 166 12.25 0.11 22.03
CA LYS A 166 13.55 -0.56 21.89
C LYS A 166 13.95 -0.63 20.41
N TRP A 167 15.25 -0.45 20.13
CA TRP A 167 15.81 -0.45 18.77
C TRP A 167 15.35 -1.66 17.93
N GLY A 168 15.35 -2.86 18.50
CA GLY A 168 14.91 -4.07 17.79
C GLY A 168 13.41 -4.09 17.43
N ASP A 169 12.56 -3.50 18.29
CA ASP A 169 11.13 -3.33 17.98
C ASP A 169 10.92 -2.28 16.89
N MET A 170 11.70 -1.18 16.92
CA MET A 170 11.69 -0.17 15.86
C MET A 170 12.10 -0.77 14.52
N LEU A 171 13.19 -1.53 14.49
CA LEU A 171 13.62 -2.24 13.28
C LEU A 171 12.53 -3.17 12.73
N MET A 172 11.90 -3.97 13.59
CA MET A 172 10.86 -4.91 13.18
C MET A 172 9.62 -4.19 12.58
N ARG A 173 9.31 -2.95 13.00
CA ARG A 173 8.20 -2.17 12.44
C ARG A 173 8.36 -1.84 10.96
N HIS A 174 9.58 -1.86 10.45
CA HIS A 174 9.85 -1.66 9.03
C HIS A 174 9.56 -2.91 8.18
N PHE A 175 9.37 -4.08 8.78
CA PHE A 175 9.22 -5.31 8.02
C PHE A 175 7.77 -5.71 7.75
N VAL A 176 7.55 -6.16 6.52
CA VAL A 176 6.35 -6.87 6.10
C VAL A 176 6.80 -8.21 5.53
N PHE A 177 6.25 -9.28 6.09
CA PHE A 177 6.50 -10.65 5.62
C PHE A 177 5.29 -11.16 4.87
N SER A 178 5.52 -11.94 3.81
CA SER A 178 4.42 -12.66 3.16
C SER A 178 4.85 -13.99 2.62
N VAL A 179 3.89 -14.90 2.57
CA VAL A 179 3.99 -16.21 1.95
C VAL A 179 2.90 -16.30 0.90
N GLU A 180 3.27 -16.61 -0.32
CA GLU A 180 2.35 -16.85 -1.42
C GLU A 180 2.38 -18.34 -1.78
N PHE A 181 1.21 -18.96 -1.84
CA PHE A 181 1.00 -20.31 -2.33
C PHE A 181 0.50 -20.24 -3.77
N VAL A 182 1.30 -20.72 -4.71
CA VAL A 182 1.07 -20.67 -6.17
C VAL A 182 0.99 -22.09 -6.73
N PRO A 183 -0.13 -22.82 -6.53
CA PRO A 183 -0.27 -24.18 -7.02
C PRO A 183 -0.36 -24.25 -8.55
N ARG A 184 -0.79 -23.15 -9.19
CA ARG A 184 -0.89 -22.96 -10.64
C ARG A 184 -0.65 -21.51 -10.99
N ASP A 185 -0.21 -21.23 -12.20
CA ASP A 185 0.05 -19.88 -12.71
C ASP A 185 -1.21 -18.98 -12.72
N GLU A 186 -2.40 -19.60 -12.78
CA GLU A 186 -3.67 -18.92 -12.79
C GLU A 186 -4.19 -18.54 -11.41
N PHE A 187 -3.67 -19.16 -10.34
CA PHE A 187 -4.21 -19.03 -8.99
C PHE A 187 -3.12 -18.87 -7.95
N SER A 188 -3.26 -17.90 -7.08
CA SER A 188 -2.42 -17.77 -5.89
C SER A 188 -3.19 -17.32 -4.66
N LEU A 189 -2.74 -17.80 -3.50
CA LEU A 189 -3.15 -17.36 -2.18
C LEU A 189 -1.99 -16.70 -1.48
N VAL A 190 -2.23 -15.55 -0.86
CA VAL A 190 -1.20 -14.79 -0.15
C VAL A 190 -1.61 -14.59 1.30
N VAL A 191 -0.68 -14.85 2.19
CA VAL A 191 -0.79 -14.46 3.61
C VAL A 191 0.34 -13.52 3.93
N GLY A 192 0.03 -12.35 4.47
CA GLY A 192 1.00 -11.34 4.83
C GLY A 192 0.86 -10.89 6.28
N TYR A 193 1.96 -10.44 6.86
CA TYR A 193 2.01 -9.84 8.18
C TYR A 193 2.82 -8.54 8.15
N ASN A 194 2.18 -7.45 8.52
CA ASN A 194 2.80 -6.13 8.67
C ASN A 194 3.12 -5.91 10.15
N CYS A 195 4.42 -5.94 10.49
CA CYS A 195 4.88 -5.84 11.86
C CYS A 195 4.50 -4.51 12.52
N ARG A 196 4.57 -3.39 11.76
CA ARG A 196 4.16 -2.08 12.26
C ARG A 196 2.69 -2.06 12.63
N ARG A 197 1.82 -2.48 11.70
CA ARG A 197 0.38 -2.55 11.94
C ARG A 197 0.03 -3.45 13.11
N GLY A 198 0.69 -4.61 13.22
CA GLY A 198 0.51 -5.52 14.34
C GLY A 198 0.84 -4.91 15.70
N ARG A 199 1.76 -3.94 15.75
CA ARG A 199 2.14 -3.24 16.98
C ARG A 199 1.28 -2.01 17.26
N GLU A 200 0.98 -1.20 16.25
CA GLU A 200 0.23 0.04 16.41
C GLU A 200 -1.23 -0.19 16.77
N TYR A 201 -1.87 -1.22 16.21
CA TYR A 201 -3.29 -1.51 16.42
C TYR A 201 -3.55 -2.61 17.47
N GLN A 202 -2.54 -3.02 18.21
CA GLN A 202 -2.69 -3.93 19.33
C GLN A 202 -3.18 -3.14 20.55
N LEU A 203 -4.43 -3.36 20.97
CA LEU A 203 -4.93 -2.85 22.23
C LEU A 203 -4.29 -3.60 23.41
N ALA A 204 -4.08 -2.91 24.54
CA ALA A 204 -3.30 -3.42 25.68
C ALA A 204 -3.77 -4.80 26.18
N ASP A 205 -5.07 -5.11 26.11
CA ASP A 205 -5.68 -6.31 26.68
C ASP A 205 -6.23 -7.31 25.65
N SER A 206 -6.01 -7.15 24.35
CA SER A 206 -6.60 -8.06 23.38
C SER A 206 -5.75 -8.34 22.15
N ARG A 207 -5.58 -9.63 21.88
CA ARG A 207 -5.01 -10.11 20.61
C ARG A 207 -6.06 -9.90 19.52
N SER A 208 -5.85 -8.88 18.66
CA SER A 208 -6.81 -8.50 17.62
C SER A 208 -6.54 -9.15 16.26
N GLY A 209 -5.42 -9.86 16.08
CA GLY A 209 -4.96 -10.31 14.77
C GLY A 209 -4.52 -9.16 13.84
N ALA A 210 -4.40 -7.93 14.37
CA ALA A 210 -3.95 -6.79 13.60
C ALA A 210 -2.59 -7.07 12.93
N GLY A 211 -2.41 -6.57 11.71
CA GLY A 211 -1.21 -6.80 10.90
C GLY A 211 -1.34 -7.95 9.90
N PHE A 212 -2.25 -8.92 10.12
CA PHE A 212 -2.48 -9.96 9.13
C PHE A 212 -3.28 -9.45 7.93
N SER A 213 -2.93 -9.99 6.75
CA SER A 213 -3.64 -9.75 5.50
C SER A 213 -3.69 -11.06 4.71
N PHE A 214 -4.80 -11.28 4.04
CA PHE A 214 -5.05 -12.44 3.19
C PHE A 214 -5.39 -11.96 1.79
N GLY A 215 -4.85 -12.60 0.78
CA GLY A 215 -5.08 -12.28 -0.62
C GLY A 215 -5.37 -13.52 -1.44
N LEU A 216 -6.20 -13.35 -2.45
CA LEU A 216 -6.51 -14.34 -3.47
C LEU A 216 -6.35 -13.68 -4.82
N ASN A 217 -5.63 -14.33 -5.72
CA ASN A 217 -5.43 -13.84 -7.08
C ASN A 217 -5.81 -14.91 -8.09
N LEU A 218 -6.52 -14.49 -9.12
CA LEU A 218 -6.93 -15.30 -10.26
C LEU A 218 -6.48 -14.62 -11.55
N ASN A 219 -5.72 -15.34 -12.38
CA ASN A 219 -5.28 -14.90 -13.71
C ASN A 219 -5.93 -15.78 -14.76
N ILE A 220 -6.99 -15.33 -15.40
CA ILE A 220 -7.71 -16.09 -16.42
C ILE A 220 -7.49 -15.41 -17.77
N LYS A 221 -6.62 -15.99 -18.60
CA LYS A 221 -6.26 -15.42 -19.91
C LYS A 221 -5.76 -13.97 -19.76
N ASN A 222 -6.57 -13.02 -20.19
CA ASN A 222 -6.26 -11.60 -20.15
C ASN A 222 -6.88 -10.87 -18.94
N VAL A 223 -7.68 -11.55 -18.14
CA VAL A 223 -8.36 -10.98 -16.97
C VAL A 223 -7.59 -11.36 -15.70
N TYR A 224 -7.32 -10.38 -14.87
CA TYR A 224 -6.81 -10.54 -13.52
C TYR A 224 -7.90 -10.14 -12.53
N VAL A 225 -8.19 -11.00 -11.58
CA VAL A 225 -9.10 -10.73 -10.47
C VAL A 225 -8.34 -10.97 -9.17
N GLY A 226 -8.36 -9.98 -8.29
CA GLY A 226 -7.77 -10.07 -6.97
C GLY A 226 -8.79 -9.71 -5.90
N ALA A 227 -8.72 -10.38 -4.77
CA ALA A 227 -9.43 -10.02 -3.55
C ALA A 227 -8.45 -10.02 -2.39
N ALA A 228 -8.58 -9.08 -1.47
CA ALA A 228 -7.74 -8.96 -0.31
C ALA A 228 -8.57 -8.58 0.92
N TYR A 229 -8.18 -9.15 2.05
CA TYR A 229 -8.75 -8.85 3.34
C TYR A 229 -7.62 -8.54 4.32
N SER A 230 -7.71 -7.41 5.01
CA SER A 230 -6.68 -6.97 5.96
C SER A 230 -7.31 -6.66 7.31
N ILE A 231 -6.70 -7.19 8.36
CA ILE A 231 -7.12 -6.98 9.75
C ILE A 231 -6.33 -5.80 10.31
N TYR A 232 -7.04 -4.70 10.61
CA TYR A 232 -6.45 -3.54 11.26
C TYR A 232 -6.67 -3.57 12.77
N GLY A 233 -7.78 -4.16 13.24
CA GLY A 233 -8.10 -4.26 14.65
C GLY A 233 -9.45 -4.96 14.87
N LYS A 234 -9.98 -4.90 16.08
CA LYS A 234 -11.29 -5.51 16.36
C LYS A 234 -12.44 -4.84 15.62
N ALA A 235 -12.35 -3.53 15.42
CA ALA A 235 -13.43 -2.73 14.85
C ALA A 235 -13.19 -2.33 13.39
N ALA A 236 -11.97 -2.49 12.85
CA ALA A 236 -11.63 -2.02 11.52
C ALA A 236 -10.96 -3.13 10.71
N ASN A 237 -11.69 -3.63 9.73
CA ASN A 237 -11.19 -4.56 8.73
C ASN A 237 -11.41 -3.96 7.35
N VAL A 238 -10.46 -4.19 6.45
CA VAL A 238 -10.52 -3.66 5.09
C VAL A 238 -10.63 -4.82 4.11
N PHE A 239 -11.64 -4.78 3.27
CA PHE A 239 -11.80 -5.65 2.12
C PHE A 239 -11.51 -4.86 0.85
N GLY A 240 -10.71 -5.43 -0.04
CA GLY A 240 -10.41 -4.86 -1.35
C GLY A 240 -10.63 -5.89 -2.46
N ALA A 241 -11.14 -5.43 -3.59
CA ALA A 241 -11.26 -6.22 -4.81
C ALA A 241 -10.58 -5.47 -5.97
N THR A 242 -9.94 -6.21 -6.85
CA THR A 242 -9.25 -5.65 -8.01
C THR A 242 -9.62 -6.45 -9.25
N VAL A 243 -9.95 -5.77 -10.33
CA VAL A 243 -10.14 -6.37 -11.65
C VAL A 243 -9.19 -5.68 -12.61
N GLY A 244 -8.43 -6.45 -13.35
CA GLY A 244 -7.49 -5.94 -14.33
C GLY A 244 -7.65 -6.66 -15.67
N TYR A 245 -7.39 -5.96 -16.76
CA TYR A 245 -7.38 -6.53 -18.10
C TYR A 245 -6.02 -6.28 -18.77
N LYS A 246 -5.40 -7.34 -19.27
CA LYS A 246 -4.14 -7.29 -20.02
C LYS A 246 -4.42 -7.04 -21.49
N ILE A 247 -4.10 -5.85 -21.97
CA ILE A 247 -4.20 -5.54 -23.41
C ILE A 247 -2.89 -6.03 -24.06
N ASN A 248 -2.97 -7.16 -24.76
CA ASN A 248 -1.86 -7.65 -25.57
C ASN A 248 -1.89 -6.83 -26.89
N ARG A 249 -0.95 -5.89 -27.05
CA ARG A 249 -0.66 -5.38 -28.40
C ARG A 249 0.05 -6.49 -29.15
N PRO A 250 -0.38 -6.82 -30.40
CA PRO A 250 0.40 -7.72 -31.26
C PRO A 250 1.82 -7.17 -31.34
N GLU A 251 2.80 -8.03 -31.14
CA GLU A 251 4.17 -7.71 -31.48
C GLU A 251 4.19 -7.36 -32.98
N TYR A 252 4.58 -6.12 -33.29
CA TYR A 252 5.07 -5.83 -34.63
C TYR A 252 6.33 -6.68 -34.80
N VAL A 253 6.20 -7.83 -35.43
CA VAL A 253 7.32 -8.51 -36.06
C VAL A 253 7.74 -7.55 -37.17
N GLU A 254 8.81 -6.78 -36.97
CA GLU A 254 9.56 -6.22 -38.08
C GLU A 254 10.00 -7.44 -38.91
N THR A 255 9.27 -7.70 -39.96
CA THR A 255 9.73 -8.54 -41.06
C THR A 255 10.95 -7.81 -41.61
N ILE A 256 12.12 -8.21 -41.16
CA ILE A 256 13.36 -7.93 -41.87
C ILE A 256 13.21 -8.72 -43.17
N GLU A 257 12.87 -8.01 -44.23
CA GLU A 257 12.91 -8.58 -45.56
C GLU A 257 14.36 -9.02 -45.82
N PRO A 258 14.60 -10.31 -46.12
CA PRO A 258 15.90 -10.75 -46.52
C PRO A 258 16.13 -10.34 -47.98
N GLY A 259 16.94 -9.36 -48.20
CA GLY A 259 17.36 -9.08 -49.55
C GLY A 259 17.68 -7.62 -49.79
N GLU A 260 18.94 -7.35 -49.76
CA GLU A 260 19.61 -6.84 -50.96
C GLU A 260 21.11 -6.82 -50.67
N GLN A 261 21.78 -7.85 -51.17
CA GLN A 261 23.22 -7.82 -51.41
C GLN A 261 23.43 -6.90 -52.64
N TYR A 262 24.23 -5.83 -52.44
CA TYR A 262 25.08 -5.27 -53.48
C TYR A 262 26.47 -5.03 -52.89
#